data_1950942307a4e54ae3e17c40c50e376f
#
_entry.id   1950942307a4e54ae3e17c40c50e376f
#
_cell.length_a   1.000
_cell.length_b   1.000
_cell.length_c   1.000
_cell.angle_alpha   90.00
_cell.angle_beta   90.00
_cell.angle_gamma   90.00
#
_symmetry.space_group_name_H-M   'P 1'
#
loop_
_entity.id
_entity.type
_entity.pdbx_description
1 polymer ?
#
loop_
_entity_poly.entity_id
_entity_poly.type
_entity_poly.pdbx_seq_one_letter_code
_entity_poly.pdbx_strand_id
1 'polypeptide(L)'
;MQIDLHKPILDKNDRLADENRELFREKKVFVLDLLASPGSGKTSTILATIEALRDEFNIAVIEGDIASSVDSEKIKSQGIAAVQINTGGACHLESAMIRRAVDVLDLDNLDLIIIENVGNLVCPTDFDLGESMKAMILSVPEGDDKPLKYPGVFQAASAIVLNK
;
A
#
# COMPACT_ATOMS: atom_id res chain seq x y z
N MET A 1 13.50 -31.16 14.03
CA MET A 1 12.88 -30.96 12.72
C MET A 1 12.21 -29.60 12.77
N GLN A 2 12.68 -28.65 11.99
CA GLN A 2 12.13 -27.30 11.96
C GLN A 2 11.20 -27.22 10.73
N ILE A 3 9.94 -26.89 10.94
CA ILE A 3 8.97 -26.74 9.86
C ILE A 3 8.80 -25.24 9.63
N ASP A 4 9.21 -24.76 8.48
CA ASP A 4 8.98 -23.40 8.05
C ASP A 4 7.63 -23.34 7.31
N LEU A 5 6.62 -22.78 7.96
CA LEU A 5 5.28 -22.61 7.41
C LEU A 5 5.13 -21.30 6.61
N HIS A 6 6.09 -20.38 6.76
CA HIS A 6 6.02 -19.06 6.14
C HIS A 6 6.38 -19.10 4.65
N LYS A 7 7.36 -19.92 4.28
CA LYS A 7 7.85 -20.02 2.91
C LYS A 7 6.77 -20.38 1.86
N PRO A 8 5.90 -21.39 2.07
CA PRO A 8 4.86 -21.72 1.07
C PRO A 8 3.81 -20.60 0.89
N ILE A 9 3.57 -19.81 1.94
CA ILE A 9 2.63 -18.68 1.88
C ILE A 9 3.23 -17.56 1.03
N LEU A 10 4.49 -17.21 1.27
CA LEU A 10 5.22 -16.22 0.48
C LEU A 10 5.34 -16.66 -0.98
N ASP A 11 5.74 -17.91 -1.25
CA ASP A 11 5.87 -18.43 -2.62
C ASP A 11 4.56 -18.30 -3.43
N LYS A 12 3.40 -18.48 -2.78
CA LYS A 12 2.09 -18.28 -3.43
C LYS A 12 1.78 -16.81 -3.64
N ASN A 13 2.06 -15.98 -2.64
CA ASN A 13 1.88 -14.54 -2.73
C ASN A 13 2.72 -13.95 -3.86
N ASP A 14 3.99 -14.34 -3.95
CA ASP A 14 4.96 -13.80 -4.90
C ASP A 14 4.57 -14.11 -6.36
N ARG A 15 4.07 -15.32 -6.62
CA ARG A 15 3.56 -15.66 -7.97
C ARG A 15 2.41 -14.74 -8.38
N LEU A 16 1.47 -14.49 -7.48
CA LEU A 16 0.34 -13.62 -7.77
C LEU A 16 0.76 -12.14 -7.81
N ALA A 17 1.78 -11.76 -7.05
CA ALA A 17 2.40 -10.44 -7.14
C ALA A 17 3.02 -10.21 -8.52
N ASP A 18 3.72 -11.23 -9.06
CA ASP A 18 4.27 -11.17 -10.42
C ASP A 18 3.17 -11.01 -11.48
N GLU A 19 2.05 -11.73 -11.35
CA GLU A 19 0.90 -11.57 -12.23
C GLU A 19 0.27 -10.16 -12.12
N ASN A 20 0.17 -9.61 -10.90
CA ASN A 20 -0.31 -8.25 -10.70
C ASN A 20 0.63 -7.23 -11.34
N ARG A 21 1.94 -7.39 -11.15
CA ARG A 21 2.98 -6.52 -11.74
C ARG A 21 2.90 -6.50 -13.26
N GLU A 22 2.72 -7.68 -13.87
CA GLU A 22 2.56 -7.78 -15.32
C GLU A 22 1.30 -7.05 -15.79
N LEU A 23 0.16 -7.24 -15.10
CA LEU A 23 -1.09 -6.53 -15.40
C LEU A 23 -0.90 -5.01 -15.32
N PHE A 24 -0.28 -4.50 -14.25
CA PHE A 24 -0.05 -3.07 -14.09
C PHE A 24 0.88 -2.52 -15.18
N ARG A 25 1.89 -3.29 -15.56
CA ARG A 25 2.80 -2.93 -16.65
C ARG A 25 2.09 -2.86 -18.01
N GLU A 26 1.24 -3.86 -18.32
CA GLU A 26 0.43 -3.87 -19.55
C GLU A 26 -0.52 -2.68 -19.62
N LYS A 27 -1.15 -2.35 -18.48
CA LYS A 27 -2.07 -1.20 -18.35
C LYS A 27 -1.36 0.13 -18.19
N LYS A 28 -0.02 0.14 -18.02
CA LYS A 28 0.82 1.33 -17.77
C LYS A 28 0.42 2.10 -16.52
N VAL A 29 -0.06 1.41 -15.50
CA VAL A 29 -0.44 1.98 -14.22
C VAL A 29 0.75 1.88 -13.27
N PHE A 30 1.14 3.01 -12.69
CA PHE A 30 2.13 3.03 -11.61
C PHE A 30 1.43 2.69 -10.29
N VAL A 31 1.98 1.75 -9.54
CA VAL A 31 1.42 1.32 -8.25
C VAL A 31 2.39 1.62 -7.12
N LEU A 32 1.95 2.44 -6.17
CA LEU A 32 2.71 2.84 -5.00
C LEU A 32 2.13 2.16 -3.75
N ASP A 33 2.92 1.34 -3.06
CA ASP A 33 2.58 0.79 -1.75
C ASP A 33 3.14 1.67 -0.63
N LEU A 34 2.26 2.21 0.23
CA LEU A 34 2.61 3.08 1.35
C LEU A 34 2.62 2.31 2.67
N LEU A 35 3.82 2.16 3.21
CA LEU A 35 4.11 1.51 4.48
C LEU A 35 4.26 2.56 5.59
N ALA A 36 3.69 2.31 6.77
CA ALA A 36 3.85 3.21 7.91
C ALA A 36 3.31 2.59 9.21
N SER A 37 3.71 3.16 10.32
CA SER A 37 3.06 2.90 11.62
C SER A 37 1.63 3.43 11.65
N PRO A 38 0.77 2.91 12.54
CA PRO A 38 -0.51 3.54 12.82
C PRO A 38 -0.33 5.00 13.28
N GLY A 39 -1.17 5.90 12.77
CA GLY A 39 -1.12 7.31 13.16
C GLY A 39 0.03 8.13 12.58
N SER A 40 0.88 7.58 11.70
CA SER A 40 1.99 8.31 11.06
C SER A 40 1.54 9.39 10.08
N GLY A 41 0.27 9.37 9.64
CA GLY A 41 -0.31 10.32 8.70
C GLY A 41 -0.40 9.80 7.27
N LYS A 42 -0.57 8.47 7.06
CA LYS A 42 -0.78 7.86 5.73
C LYS A 42 -1.87 8.56 4.95
N THR A 43 -3.09 8.57 5.47
CA THR A 43 -4.25 9.18 4.80
C THR A 43 -4.02 10.66 4.48
N SER A 44 -3.43 11.42 5.40
CA SER A 44 -3.12 12.84 5.16
C SER A 44 -2.10 13.02 4.03
N THR A 45 -1.10 12.16 3.95
CA THR A 45 -0.11 12.16 2.87
C THR A 45 -0.75 11.79 1.54
N ILE A 46 -1.64 10.78 1.52
CA ILE A 46 -2.41 10.37 0.33
C ILE A 46 -3.26 11.53 -0.17
N LEU A 47 -4.02 12.19 0.70
CA LEU A 47 -4.87 13.33 0.33
C LEU A 47 -4.06 14.49 -0.25
N ALA A 48 -2.90 14.81 0.36
CA ALA A 48 -2.00 15.84 -0.18
C ALA A 48 -1.40 15.44 -1.53
N THR A 49 -1.07 14.18 -1.72
CA THR A 49 -0.58 13.65 -3.00
C THR A 49 -1.66 13.72 -4.08
N ILE A 50 -2.90 13.34 -3.74
CA ILE A 50 -4.04 13.46 -4.65
C ILE A 50 -4.25 14.93 -5.07
N GLU A 51 -4.28 15.85 -4.12
CA GLU A 51 -4.46 17.27 -4.38
C GLU A 51 -3.39 17.82 -5.34
N ALA A 52 -2.14 17.37 -5.16
CA ALA A 52 -1.01 17.83 -5.97
C ALA A 52 -1.01 17.23 -7.39
N LEU A 53 -1.53 16.02 -7.59
CA LEU A 53 -1.36 15.27 -8.84
C LEU A 53 -2.65 15.06 -9.65
N ARG A 54 -3.82 15.30 -9.09
CA ARG A 54 -5.12 14.99 -9.71
C ARG A 54 -5.40 15.70 -11.04
N ASP A 55 -4.79 16.83 -11.28
CA ASP A 55 -4.97 17.59 -12.53
C ASP A 55 -4.10 17.01 -13.67
N GLU A 56 -3.11 16.16 -13.35
CA GLU A 56 -2.20 15.57 -14.32
C GLU A 56 -2.39 14.05 -14.46
N PHE A 57 -2.87 13.37 -13.40
CA PHE A 57 -2.97 11.92 -13.35
C PHE A 57 -4.35 11.46 -12.88
N ASN A 58 -4.85 10.39 -13.50
CA ASN A 58 -6.02 9.66 -13.02
C ASN A 58 -5.60 8.71 -11.89
N ILE A 59 -6.08 8.98 -10.69
CA ILE A 59 -5.63 8.32 -9.47
C ILE A 59 -6.75 7.44 -8.91
N ALA A 60 -6.37 6.26 -8.42
CA ALA A 60 -7.21 5.44 -7.54
C ALA A 60 -6.48 5.13 -6.24
N VAL A 61 -7.24 4.83 -5.19
CA VAL A 61 -6.69 4.42 -3.88
C VAL A 61 -7.25 3.08 -3.47
N ILE A 62 -6.38 2.18 -3.01
CA ILE A 62 -6.75 0.92 -2.38
C ILE A 62 -6.39 1.03 -0.90
N GLU A 63 -7.38 0.98 -0.02
CA GLU A 63 -7.20 1.12 1.43
C GLU A 63 -7.26 -0.25 2.10
N GLY A 64 -6.16 -0.63 2.74
CA GLY A 64 -6.03 -1.86 3.52
C GLY A 64 -6.13 -1.64 5.03
N ASP A 65 -6.22 -0.40 5.48
CA ASP A 65 -6.28 -0.12 6.91
C ASP A 65 -7.70 -0.33 7.46
N ILE A 66 -7.77 -0.99 8.62
CA ILE A 66 -9.02 -1.34 9.30
C ILE A 66 -9.73 -0.11 9.86
N ALA A 67 -9.08 1.04 9.84
CA ALA A 67 -9.33 2.11 10.79
C ALA A 67 -10.64 2.87 10.58
N SER A 68 -11.17 3.07 9.39
CA SER A 68 -12.53 3.61 9.26
C SER A 68 -13.00 3.86 7.82
N SER A 69 -14.30 3.68 7.59
CA SER A 69 -15.02 4.20 6.43
C SER A 69 -14.90 5.75 6.26
N VAL A 70 -14.46 6.44 7.31
CA VAL A 70 -14.31 7.92 7.30
C VAL A 70 -13.21 8.38 6.35
N ASP A 71 -12.11 7.63 6.24
CA ASP A 71 -11.00 8.01 5.38
C ASP A 71 -11.33 7.70 3.92
N SER A 72 -11.97 6.55 3.63
CA SER A 72 -12.55 6.24 2.31
C SER A 72 -13.55 7.29 1.83
N GLU A 73 -14.40 7.78 2.73
CA GLU A 73 -15.38 8.81 2.41
C GLU A 73 -14.72 10.14 2.03
N LYS A 74 -13.63 10.51 2.71
CA LYS A 74 -12.86 11.72 2.38
C LYS A 74 -12.25 11.63 0.98
N ILE A 75 -11.67 10.49 0.62
CA ILE A 75 -11.06 10.26 -0.70
C ILE A 75 -12.15 10.28 -1.77
N LYS A 76 -13.25 9.57 -1.57
CA LYS A 76 -14.39 9.54 -2.49
C LYS A 76 -15.02 10.92 -2.68
N SER A 77 -15.07 11.74 -1.63
CA SER A 77 -15.60 13.11 -1.73
C SER A 77 -14.80 14.02 -2.67
N GLN A 78 -13.55 13.65 -2.96
CA GLN A 78 -12.69 14.33 -3.93
C GLN A 78 -12.88 13.82 -5.37
N GLY A 79 -13.82 12.89 -5.61
CA GLY A 79 -14.07 12.31 -6.93
C GLY A 79 -13.04 11.22 -7.34
N ILE A 80 -12.28 10.72 -6.38
CA ILE A 80 -11.24 9.69 -6.62
C ILE A 80 -11.85 8.30 -6.40
N ALA A 81 -11.54 7.37 -7.31
CA ALA A 81 -11.91 5.97 -7.15
C ALA A 81 -11.20 5.38 -5.92
N ALA A 82 -11.98 4.86 -4.97
CA ALA A 82 -11.42 4.25 -3.77
C ALA A 82 -12.05 2.89 -3.50
N VAL A 83 -11.21 1.89 -3.27
CA VAL A 83 -11.59 0.53 -2.90
C VAL A 83 -11.07 0.23 -1.51
N GLN A 84 -11.96 -0.13 -0.61
CA GLN A 84 -11.58 -0.55 0.74
C GLN A 84 -11.50 -2.08 0.82
N ILE A 85 -10.39 -2.58 1.34
CA ILE A 85 -10.16 -3.99 1.64
C ILE A 85 -10.38 -4.21 3.13
N ASN A 86 -11.37 -5.03 3.48
CA ASN A 86 -11.50 -5.51 4.85
C ASN A 86 -10.58 -6.72 5.03
N THR A 87 -9.49 -6.53 5.75
CA THR A 87 -8.48 -7.57 5.98
C THR A 87 -8.91 -8.65 6.97
N GLY A 88 -10.08 -8.49 7.64
CA GLY A 88 -10.53 -9.43 8.67
C GLY A 88 -9.61 -9.52 9.89
N GLY A 89 -8.80 -8.47 10.14
CA GLY A 89 -7.84 -8.42 11.24
C GLY A 89 -6.41 -8.83 10.86
N ALA A 90 -6.13 -9.10 9.58
CA ALA A 90 -4.77 -9.32 9.12
C ALA A 90 -3.93 -8.04 9.26
N CYS A 91 -2.65 -8.21 9.61
CA CYS A 91 -1.71 -7.11 9.85
C CYS A 91 -0.98 -6.63 8.59
N HIS A 92 -1.37 -7.11 7.40
CA HIS A 92 -0.80 -6.79 6.10
C HIS A 92 -1.80 -7.05 5.00
N LEU A 93 -1.52 -6.54 3.81
CA LEU A 93 -2.19 -6.91 2.56
C LEU A 93 -1.42 -8.03 1.86
N GLU A 94 -2.13 -8.83 1.08
CA GLU A 94 -1.59 -9.86 0.21
C GLU A 94 -1.92 -9.55 -1.26
N SER A 95 -1.11 -10.08 -2.18
CA SER A 95 -1.30 -9.91 -3.62
C SER A 95 -2.69 -10.35 -4.12
N ALA A 96 -3.28 -11.38 -3.48
CA ALA A 96 -4.64 -11.83 -3.77
C ALA A 96 -5.71 -10.79 -3.41
N MET A 97 -5.50 -10.02 -2.34
CA MET A 97 -6.40 -8.94 -1.94
C MET A 97 -6.34 -7.80 -2.95
N ILE A 98 -5.12 -7.44 -3.38
CA ILE A 98 -4.90 -6.41 -4.40
C ILE A 98 -5.55 -6.83 -5.73
N ARG A 99 -5.37 -8.10 -6.16
CA ARG A 99 -6.01 -8.59 -7.39
C ARG A 99 -7.51 -8.36 -7.38
N ARG A 100 -8.17 -8.70 -6.29
CA ARG A 100 -9.63 -8.51 -6.13
C ARG A 100 -10.03 -7.02 -6.10
N ALA A 101 -9.17 -6.16 -5.55
CA ALA A 101 -9.43 -4.73 -5.54
C ALA A 101 -9.30 -4.11 -6.93
N VAL A 102 -8.33 -4.54 -7.73
CA VAL A 102 -8.14 -4.03 -9.09
C VAL A 102 -9.17 -4.56 -10.07
N ASP A 103 -9.77 -5.72 -9.82
CA ASP A 103 -10.84 -6.27 -10.67
C ASP A 103 -12.09 -5.36 -10.73
N VAL A 104 -12.25 -4.44 -9.78
CA VAL A 104 -13.36 -3.47 -9.75
C VAL A 104 -12.95 -2.07 -10.16
N LEU A 105 -11.68 -1.85 -10.52
CA LEU A 105 -11.14 -0.59 -11.00
C LEU A 105 -11.03 -0.58 -12.53
N ASP A 106 -11.23 0.57 -13.13
CA ASP A 106 -11.03 0.78 -14.57
C ASP A 106 -9.54 1.11 -14.86
N LEU A 107 -8.72 0.06 -14.92
CA LEU A 107 -7.28 0.21 -15.10
C LEU A 107 -6.88 0.87 -16.42
N ASP A 108 -7.73 0.83 -17.45
CA ASP A 108 -7.45 1.45 -18.75
C ASP A 108 -7.48 2.98 -18.70
N ASN A 109 -8.13 3.53 -17.68
CA ASN A 109 -8.25 4.96 -17.44
C ASN A 109 -7.50 5.45 -16.19
N LEU A 110 -6.59 4.63 -15.63
CA LEU A 110 -5.80 5.00 -14.48
C LEU A 110 -4.31 5.14 -14.82
N ASP A 111 -3.66 6.12 -14.21
CA ASP A 111 -2.22 6.35 -14.29
C ASP A 111 -1.50 5.92 -13.00
N LEU A 112 -2.17 6.10 -11.84
CA LEU A 112 -1.61 5.87 -10.52
C LEU A 112 -2.59 5.15 -9.60
N ILE A 113 -2.12 4.10 -8.95
CA ILE A 113 -2.79 3.48 -7.81
C ILE A 113 -1.93 3.68 -6.57
N ILE A 114 -2.52 4.23 -5.51
CA ILE A 114 -1.90 4.34 -4.21
C ILE A 114 -2.51 3.28 -3.30
N ILE A 115 -1.70 2.36 -2.80
CA ILE A 115 -2.11 1.36 -1.82
C ILE A 115 -1.78 1.92 -0.44
N GLU A 116 -2.77 2.17 0.38
CA GLU A 116 -2.60 2.40 1.82
C GLU A 116 -2.53 1.05 2.53
N ASN A 117 -1.32 0.60 2.85
CA ASN A 117 -1.15 -0.66 3.56
C ASN A 117 -1.58 -0.55 5.02
N VAL A 118 -1.80 -1.69 5.67
CA VAL A 118 -2.12 -1.75 7.10
C VAL A 118 -1.02 -1.07 7.92
N GLY A 119 -1.41 -0.32 8.94
CA GLY A 119 -0.49 0.36 9.82
C GLY A 119 0.39 -0.60 10.62
N ASN A 120 1.52 -1.02 10.01
CA ASN A 120 2.47 -1.98 10.57
C ASN A 120 3.84 -1.82 9.89
N LEU A 121 4.94 -1.92 10.64
CA LEU A 121 6.30 -1.80 10.13
C LEU A 121 7.02 -3.16 9.91
N VAL A 122 6.35 -4.27 10.20
CA VAL A 122 6.94 -5.61 10.13
C VAL A 122 6.28 -6.42 9.01
N CYS A 123 5.04 -6.85 9.21
CA CYS A 123 4.38 -7.80 8.31
C CYS A 123 4.30 -7.32 6.84
N PRO A 124 3.90 -6.07 6.53
CA PRO A 124 3.78 -5.63 5.14
C PRO A 124 5.10 -5.62 4.37
N THR A 125 6.22 -5.63 5.07
CA THR A 125 7.56 -5.60 4.48
C THR A 125 7.87 -6.84 3.65
N ASP A 126 7.38 -7.99 4.11
CA ASP A 126 7.68 -9.30 3.52
C ASP A 126 6.72 -9.69 2.38
N PHE A 127 5.63 -8.92 2.19
CA PHE A 127 4.62 -9.21 1.18
C PHE A 127 4.77 -8.29 -0.03
N ASP A 128 5.10 -8.88 -1.16
CA ASP A 128 5.06 -8.24 -2.47
C ASP A 128 3.59 -8.21 -2.96
N LEU A 129 3.13 -7.07 -3.40
CA LEU A 129 1.77 -6.87 -3.90
C LEU A 129 1.71 -6.77 -5.44
N GLY A 130 2.88 -6.74 -6.09
CA GLY A 130 3.06 -6.43 -7.51
C GLY A 130 3.21 -4.92 -7.76
N GLU A 131 3.46 -4.15 -6.72
CA GLU A 131 3.65 -2.70 -6.79
C GLU A 131 4.89 -2.31 -7.60
N SER A 132 4.89 -1.10 -8.15
CA SER A 132 6.03 -0.50 -8.83
C SER A 132 7.09 -0.01 -7.83
N MET A 133 6.64 0.43 -6.66
CA MET A 133 7.50 0.99 -5.61
C MET A 133 6.84 0.87 -4.23
N LYS A 134 7.64 0.58 -3.22
CA LYS A 134 7.29 0.78 -1.81
C LYS A 134 7.82 2.12 -1.32
N ALA A 135 6.99 2.92 -0.65
CA ALA A 135 7.44 4.09 0.09
C ALA A 135 7.03 3.97 1.56
N MET A 136 7.85 4.50 2.44
CA MET A 136 7.59 4.49 3.87
C MET A 136 7.33 5.90 4.38
N ILE A 137 6.31 6.06 5.23
CA ILE A 137 6.09 7.30 5.98
C ILE A 137 6.60 7.09 7.40
N LEU A 138 7.56 7.91 7.79
CA LEU A 138 8.09 7.99 9.14
C LEU A 138 7.64 9.30 9.77
N SER A 139 6.94 9.25 10.90
CA SER A 139 6.56 10.48 11.59
C SER A 139 7.56 10.83 12.69
N VAL A 140 7.90 12.10 12.81
CA VAL A 140 8.86 12.59 13.82
C VAL A 140 8.50 12.18 15.24
N PRO A 141 7.22 12.23 15.67
CA PRO A 141 6.82 11.82 17.01
C PRO A 141 7.04 10.32 17.33
N GLU A 142 7.29 9.48 16.31
CA GLU A 142 7.54 8.05 16.54
C GLU A 142 8.93 7.77 17.13
N GLY A 143 9.83 8.76 17.11
CA GLY A 143 11.18 8.67 17.63
C GLY A 143 12.22 8.25 16.57
N ASP A 144 13.48 8.44 16.91
CA ASP A 144 14.64 8.22 16.04
C ASP A 144 15.18 6.80 16.04
N ASP A 145 14.62 5.94 16.88
CA ASP A 145 15.04 4.55 17.03
C ASP A 145 14.39 3.56 16.04
N LYS A 146 13.42 4.01 15.26
CA LYS A 146 12.69 3.16 14.29
C LYS A 146 13.59 2.46 13.27
N PRO A 147 14.61 3.10 12.69
CA PRO A 147 15.50 2.42 11.75
C PRO A 147 16.27 1.25 12.39
N LEU A 148 16.58 1.35 13.67
CA LEU A 148 17.26 0.31 14.40
C LEU A 148 16.32 -0.83 14.82
N LYS A 149 15.07 -0.51 15.15
CA LYS A 149 14.07 -1.48 15.59
C LYS A 149 13.42 -2.25 14.44
N TYR A 150 13.24 -1.59 13.30
CA TYR A 150 12.51 -2.12 12.14
C TYR A 150 13.32 -1.99 10.84
N PRO A 151 14.56 -2.52 10.79
CA PRO A 151 15.43 -2.31 9.63
C PRO A 151 14.84 -2.81 8.31
N GLY A 152 13.99 -3.85 8.35
CA GLY A 152 13.38 -4.45 7.17
C GLY A 152 12.57 -3.46 6.33
N VAL A 153 11.70 -2.66 6.96
CA VAL A 153 10.88 -1.69 6.22
C VAL A 153 11.72 -0.59 5.58
N PHE A 154 12.83 -0.17 6.21
CA PHE A 154 13.74 0.81 5.65
C PHE A 154 14.55 0.26 4.47
N GLN A 155 14.80 -1.05 4.45
CA GLN A 155 15.47 -1.72 3.32
C GLN A 155 14.50 -1.98 2.16
N ALA A 156 13.24 -2.28 2.45
CA ALA A 156 12.22 -2.54 1.43
C ALA A 156 11.73 -1.27 0.74
N ALA A 157 11.72 -0.13 1.44
CA ALA A 157 11.24 1.13 0.90
C ALA A 157 12.27 1.77 -0.04
N SER A 158 11.82 2.17 -1.22
CA SER A 158 12.63 2.93 -2.19
C SER A 158 12.65 4.42 -1.88
N ALA A 159 11.68 4.91 -1.09
CA ALA A 159 11.57 6.30 -0.66
C ALA A 159 11.05 6.38 0.78
N ILE A 160 11.48 7.41 1.50
CA ILE A 160 11.03 7.71 2.86
C ILE A 160 10.47 9.12 2.89
N VAL A 161 9.24 9.25 3.36
CA VAL A 161 8.59 10.53 3.63
C VAL A 161 8.66 10.80 5.12
N LEU A 162 9.38 11.86 5.50
CA LEU A 162 9.40 12.33 6.88
C LEU A 162 8.22 13.26 7.10
N ASN A 163 7.31 12.91 8.01
CA ASN A 163 6.05 13.61 8.28
C ASN A 163 5.95 14.09 9.72
N LYS A 164 5.20 15.17 9.96
CA LYS A 164 4.95 15.89 11.23
C LYS A 164 6.14 16.67 11.78
#